data_fa7ee493692b30621a6e3d009fd495e1
#
_entry.id   fa7ee493692b30621a6e3d009fd495e1
#
_cell.length_a   1.000
_cell.length_b   1.000
_cell.length_c   1.000
_cell.angle_alpha   90.00
_cell.angle_beta   90.00
_cell.angle_gamma   90.00
#
_symmetry.space_group_name_H-M   'P 1'
#
loop_
_entity.id
_entity.type
_entity.pdbx_description
1 polymer ?
#
loop_
_entity_poly.entity_id
_entity_poly.type
_entity_poly.pdbx_seq_one_letter_code
_entity_poly.pdbx_strand_id
1 'polypeptide(L)'
;VDETSAGGLVVDASQRHAAVIGRLDRQRRLLWSLPKGHIEPGETPEETAVREVAEETGIIGRVIRPIGTIDYWFVADNRKVHKTVHHFLLVAVGGELSDEDVEVTEVAWVPLGELDGVLAYADERRLVRHAIALFGRGPDDLEFGSWTEHG
;
A
#
# COMPACT_ATOMS: atom_id res chain seq x y z
N VAL A 1 8.13 20.74 9.65
CA VAL A 1 6.81 20.16 9.94
C VAL A 1 6.83 18.69 9.56
N ASP A 2 6.35 17.85 10.45
CA ASP A 2 6.29 16.41 10.21
C ASP A 2 4.86 15.98 9.89
N GLU A 3 4.70 15.16 8.87
CA GLU A 3 3.42 14.53 8.55
C GLU A 3 3.60 13.04 8.55
N THR A 4 2.62 12.31 9.03
CA THR A 4 2.68 10.85 9.11
C THR A 4 1.46 10.24 8.46
N SER A 5 1.70 9.27 7.61
CA SER A 5 0.66 8.52 6.92
C SER A 5 0.89 7.02 7.11
N ALA A 6 -0.08 6.24 6.75
CA ALA A 6 0.07 4.79 6.72
C ALA A 6 -0.74 4.23 5.56
N GLY A 7 -0.31 3.10 5.09
CA GLY A 7 -0.98 2.39 4.02
C GLY A 7 -0.39 1.02 3.85
N GLY A 8 -0.57 0.42 2.69
CA GLY A 8 -0.04 -0.90 2.59
C GLY A 8 -0.17 -1.60 1.26
N LEU A 9 0.45 -2.74 1.25
CA LEU A 9 0.41 -3.71 0.18
C LEU A 9 -0.65 -4.73 0.57
N VAL A 10 -1.84 -4.60 0.00
CA VAL A 10 -2.93 -5.53 0.28
C VAL A 10 -2.97 -6.59 -0.82
N VAL A 11 -2.81 -7.84 -0.41
CA VAL A 11 -2.80 -8.97 -1.35
C VAL A 11 -4.12 -9.69 -1.30
N ASP A 12 -4.51 -10.27 -2.44
CA ASP A 12 -5.75 -11.01 -2.53
C ASP A 12 -5.64 -12.35 -1.77
N ALA A 13 -6.77 -13.03 -1.63
CA ALA A 13 -6.79 -14.29 -0.90
C ALA A 13 -5.88 -15.35 -1.51
N SER A 14 -5.64 -15.28 -2.82
CA SER A 14 -4.71 -16.22 -3.49
C SER A 14 -3.26 -15.80 -3.27
N GLN A 15 -3.03 -14.60 -2.75
CA GLN A 15 -1.69 -14.07 -2.46
C GLN A 15 -0.83 -13.92 -3.70
N ARG A 16 -1.46 -13.63 -4.83
CA ARG A 16 -0.78 -13.47 -6.11
C ARG A 16 -0.87 -12.07 -6.67
N HIS A 17 -1.82 -11.28 -6.18
CA HIS A 17 -2.11 -9.94 -6.70
C HIS A 17 -2.19 -8.94 -5.55
N ALA A 18 -1.85 -7.70 -5.84
CA ALA A 18 -2.03 -6.61 -4.89
C ALA A 18 -2.93 -5.54 -5.50
N ALA A 19 -3.70 -4.87 -4.66
CA ALA A 19 -4.55 -3.79 -5.11
C ALA A 19 -3.76 -2.48 -5.13
N VAL A 20 -3.79 -1.81 -6.27
CA VAL A 20 -3.12 -0.52 -6.44
C VAL A 20 -4.11 0.50 -6.95
N ILE A 21 -3.79 1.76 -6.73
CA ILE A 21 -4.65 2.88 -7.14
C ILE A 21 -3.93 3.71 -8.20
N GLY A 22 -4.71 4.28 -9.11
CA GLY A 22 -4.20 5.17 -10.13
C GLY A 22 -4.76 6.56 -9.95
N ARG A 23 -3.88 7.55 -10.05
CA ARG A 23 -4.25 8.96 -10.03
C ARG A 23 -3.64 9.67 -11.22
N LEU A 24 -4.36 10.64 -11.75
CA LEU A 24 -3.84 11.43 -12.86
C LEU A 24 -2.92 12.52 -12.31
N ASP A 25 -1.75 12.67 -12.96
CA ASP A 25 -0.86 13.78 -12.65
C ASP A 25 -1.30 15.04 -13.40
N ARG A 26 -0.51 16.10 -13.31
CA ARG A 26 -0.84 17.38 -13.97
C ARG A 26 -0.84 17.29 -15.49
N GLN A 27 -0.09 16.35 -16.06
CA GLN A 27 -0.06 16.09 -17.48
C GLN A 27 -1.11 15.06 -17.91
N ARG A 28 -1.99 14.67 -16.97
CA ARG A 28 -3.05 13.69 -17.19
C ARG A 28 -2.54 12.29 -17.48
N ARG A 29 -1.36 11.97 -16.97
CA ARG A 29 -0.82 10.62 -17.02
C ARG A 29 -1.29 9.86 -15.79
N LEU A 30 -1.67 8.61 -15.98
CA LEU A 30 -2.13 7.78 -14.88
C LEU A 30 -0.92 7.21 -14.14
N LEU A 31 -0.78 7.54 -12.87
CA LEU A 31 0.32 7.06 -12.03
C LEU A 31 -0.23 6.10 -11.00
N TRP A 32 0.34 4.92 -10.96
CA TRP A 32 -0.07 3.87 -10.04
C TRP A 32 0.74 3.92 -8.74
N SER A 33 0.08 3.68 -7.62
CA SER A 33 0.72 3.70 -6.31
C SER A 33 -0.02 2.79 -5.33
N LEU A 34 0.64 2.55 -4.20
CA LEU A 34 0.03 1.84 -3.10
C LEU A 34 -0.95 2.77 -2.37
N PRO A 35 -2.09 2.24 -1.89
CA PRO A 35 -3.03 3.06 -1.13
C PRO A 35 -2.44 3.51 0.20
N LYS A 36 -2.68 4.75 0.58
CA LYS A 36 -2.20 5.33 1.83
C LYS A 36 -2.93 6.62 2.14
N GLY A 37 -2.87 7.05 3.39
CA GLY A 37 -3.39 8.33 3.79
C GLY A 37 -2.97 8.72 5.19
N HIS A 38 -3.39 9.89 5.61
CA HIS A 38 -2.99 10.49 6.89
C HIS A 38 -3.53 9.70 8.08
N ILE A 39 -2.71 9.58 9.11
CA ILE A 39 -3.13 8.99 10.37
C ILE A 39 -4.02 10.01 11.09
N GLU A 40 -5.21 9.61 11.45
CA GLU A 40 -6.16 10.48 12.13
C GLU A 40 -5.97 10.39 13.65
N PRO A 41 -6.42 11.44 14.38
CA PRO A 41 -6.29 11.43 15.84
C PRO A 41 -6.93 10.16 16.43
N GLY A 42 -6.18 9.50 17.30
CA GLY A 42 -6.65 8.28 17.96
C GLY A 42 -6.44 6.99 17.18
N GLU A 43 -5.97 7.09 15.92
CA GLU A 43 -5.68 5.89 15.13
C GLU A 43 -4.24 5.42 15.35
N THR A 44 -4.04 4.11 15.37
CA THR A 44 -2.70 3.55 15.21
C THR A 44 -2.36 3.53 13.72
N PRO A 45 -1.08 3.44 13.34
CA PRO A 45 -0.72 3.29 11.92
C PRO A 45 -1.39 2.09 11.27
N GLU A 46 -1.53 0.98 11.99
CA GLU A 46 -2.21 -0.21 11.47
C GLU A 46 -3.68 0.07 11.16
N GLU A 47 -4.36 0.76 12.06
CA GLU A 47 -5.77 1.12 11.85
C GLU A 47 -5.92 2.05 10.65
N THR A 48 -5.00 2.99 10.50
CA THR A 48 -5.00 3.89 9.35
C THR A 48 -4.80 3.10 8.06
N ALA A 49 -3.87 2.16 8.05
CA ALA A 49 -3.63 1.35 6.85
C ALA A 49 -4.89 0.59 6.45
N VAL A 50 -5.58 -0.03 7.39
CA VAL A 50 -6.82 -0.74 7.10
C VAL A 50 -7.87 0.22 6.53
N ARG A 51 -8.05 1.36 7.16
CA ARG A 51 -9.04 2.35 6.73
C ARG A 51 -8.73 2.91 5.35
N GLU A 52 -7.49 3.32 5.11
CA GLU A 52 -7.12 3.92 3.83
C GLU A 52 -7.15 2.92 2.68
N VAL A 53 -6.74 1.68 2.93
CA VAL A 53 -6.87 0.64 1.92
C VAL A 53 -8.33 0.45 1.54
N ALA A 54 -9.22 0.42 2.53
CA ALA A 54 -10.65 0.26 2.25
C ALA A 54 -11.22 1.47 1.51
N GLU A 55 -10.85 2.68 1.92
CA GLU A 55 -11.34 3.90 1.29
C GLU A 55 -10.88 4.02 -0.15
N GLU A 56 -9.62 3.75 -0.40
CA GLU A 56 -9.04 3.97 -1.74
C GLU A 56 -9.24 2.82 -2.70
N THR A 57 -9.33 1.59 -2.21
CA THR A 57 -9.45 0.43 -3.10
C THR A 57 -10.77 -0.32 -3.00
N GLY A 58 -11.52 -0.13 -1.92
CA GLY A 58 -12.72 -0.92 -1.64
C GLY A 58 -12.43 -2.23 -0.94
N ILE A 59 -11.16 -2.58 -0.74
CA ILE A 59 -10.79 -3.87 -0.16
C ILE A 59 -10.68 -3.77 1.36
N ILE A 60 -11.31 -4.71 2.05
CA ILE A 60 -11.19 -4.84 3.48
C ILE A 60 -10.01 -5.77 3.75
N GLY A 61 -8.95 -5.21 4.34
CA GLY A 61 -7.73 -5.96 4.61
C GLY A 61 -7.52 -6.20 6.08
N ARG A 62 -6.73 -7.23 6.38
CA ARG A 62 -6.26 -7.51 7.73
C ARG A 62 -4.75 -7.38 7.72
N VAL A 63 -4.20 -6.63 8.67
CA VAL A 63 -2.76 -6.42 8.76
C VAL A 63 -2.06 -7.71 9.18
N ILE A 64 -1.02 -8.06 8.43
CA ILE A 64 -0.19 -9.22 8.71
C ILE A 64 1.07 -8.78 9.45
N ARG A 65 1.79 -7.79 8.88
CA ARG A 65 3.03 -7.30 9.48
C ARG A 65 3.46 -5.99 8.84
N PRO A 66 4.32 -5.22 9.50
CA PRO A 66 4.93 -4.05 8.85
C PRO A 66 5.94 -4.50 7.79
N ILE A 67 6.06 -3.73 6.72
CA ILE A 67 7.03 -4.00 5.67
C ILE A 67 8.03 -2.87 5.47
N GLY A 68 7.84 -1.75 6.13
CA GLY A 68 8.82 -0.67 6.11
C GLY A 68 8.20 0.71 6.09
N THR A 69 9.05 1.71 6.08
CA THR A 69 8.63 3.11 5.99
C THR A 69 9.31 3.77 4.81
N ILE A 70 8.63 4.78 4.27
CA ILE A 70 9.19 5.65 3.24
C ILE A 70 9.19 7.05 3.80
N ASP A 71 10.33 7.73 3.72
CA ASP A 71 10.48 9.11 4.17
C ASP A 71 10.84 9.99 3.00
N TYR A 72 10.27 11.18 2.95
CA TYR A 72 10.71 12.17 1.98
C TYR A 72 10.38 13.57 2.46
N TRP A 73 11.08 14.56 1.86
CA TRP A 73 10.88 15.96 2.16
C TRP A 73 10.23 16.63 0.96
N PHE A 74 9.36 17.56 1.23
CA PHE A 74 8.83 18.43 0.18
C PHE A 74 8.55 19.81 0.75
N VAL A 75 8.31 20.77 -0.13
CA VAL A 75 8.02 22.14 0.27
C VAL A 75 6.54 22.42 -0.01
N ALA A 76 5.83 22.89 0.99
CA ALA A 76 4.43 23.30 0.87
C ALA A 76 4.25 24.56 1.68
N ASP A 77 3.63 25.57 1.10
CA ASP A 77 3.39 26.88 1.75
C ASP A 77 4.67 27.47 2.34
N ASN A 78 5.76 27.40 1.57
CA ASN A 78 7.09 27.90 1.97
C ASN A 78 7.68 27.20 3.19
N ARG A 79 7.18 26.02 3.51
CA ARG A 79 7.69 25.23 4.63
C ARG A 79 8.25 23.92 4.15
N LYS A 80 9.32 23.49 4.78
CA LYS A 80 9.83 22.13 4.56
C LYS A 80 8.97 21.16 5.36
N VAL A 81 8.44 20.16 4.68
CA VAL A 81 7.63 19.13 5.31
C VAL A 81 8.36 17.80 5.19
N HIS A 82 8.52 17.12 6.32
CA HIS A 82 9.05 15.77 6.36
C HIS A 82 7.87 14.80 6.45
N LYS A 83 7.73 13.96 5.44
CA LYS A 83 6.64 12.98 5.39
C LYS A 83 7.17 11.60 5.64
N THR A 84 6.54 10.90 6.56
CA THR A 84 6.84 9.49 6.85
C THR A 84 5.60 8.68 6.55
N VAL A 85 5.73 7.62 5.76
CA VAL A 85 4.63 6.72 5.43
C VAL A 85 4.96 5.33 5.93
N HIS A 86 4.17 4.84 6.87
CA HIS A 86 4.31 3.48 7.40
C HIS A 86 3.54 2.53 6.50
N HIS A 87 4.22 1.49 6.01
CA HIS A 87 3.60 0.51 5.13
C HIS A 87 3.49 -0.85 5.80
N PHE A 88 2.36 -1.50 5.55
CA PHE A 88 2.06 -2.82 6.11
C PHE A 88 1.71 -3.79 4.99
N LEU A 89 1.90 -5.06 5.27
CA LEU A 89 1.34 -6.11 4.43
C LEU A 89 -0.03 -6.43 4.98
N LEU A 90 -1.03 -6.42 4.10
CA LEU A 90 -2.40 -6.81 4.47
C LEU A 90 -2.85 -7.94 3.54
N VAL A 91 -3.75 -8.76 4.04
CA VAL A 91 -4.44 -9.75 3.22
C VAL A 91 -5.91 -9.37 3.11
N ALA A 92 -6.46 -9.48 1.92
CA ALA A 92 -7.87 -9.18 1.69
C ALA A 92 -8.74 -10.21 2.38
N VAL A 93 -9.70 -9.72 3.19
CA VAL A 93 -10.67 -10.57 3.88
C VAL A 93 -12.10 -10.24 3.45
N GLY A 94 -12.29 -9.22 2.64
CA GLY A 94 -13.61 -8.84 2.15
C GLY A 94 -13.52 -7.64 1.22
N GLY A 95 -14.70 -7.18 0.78
CA GLY A 95 -14.80 -6.04 -0.09
C GLY A 95 -14.56 -6.39 -1.55
N GLU A 96 -14.72 -5.38 -2.40
CA GLU A 96 -14.48 -5.51 -3.84
C GLU A 96 -13.82 -4.22 -4.31
N LEU A 97 -13.03 -4.30 -5.38
CA LEU A 97 -12.40 -3.12 -5.94
C LEU A 97 -13.44 -2.05 -6.26
N SER A 98 -13.14 -0.83 -5.85
CA SER A 98 -14.02 0.31 -6.08
C SER A 98 -13.18 1.56 -6.28
N ASP A 99 -13.54 2.35 -7.29
CA ASP A 99 -12.90 3.63 -7.57
C ASP A 99 -13.78 4.82 -7.13
N GLU A 100 -14.65 4.58 -6.14
CA GLU A 100 -15.57 5.62 -5.68
C GLU A 100 -14.91 6.74 -4.89
N ASP A 101 -13.70 6.51 -4.40
CA ASP A 101 -12.95 7.56 -3.71
C ASP A 101 -12.64 8.68 -4.69
N VAL A 102 -12.96 9.92 -4.32
CA VAL A 102 -12.82 11.07 -5.23
C VAL A 102 -11.37 11.33 -5.63
N GLU A 103 -10.41 10.85 -4.85
CA GLU A 103 -8.99 11.07 -5.14
C GLU A 103 -8.40 9.98 -6.02
N VAL A 104 -9.17 8.96 -6.36
CA VAL A 104 -8.70 7.81 -7.12
C VAL A 104 -9.40 7.76 -8.46
N THR A 105 -8.61 7.60 -9.52
CA THR A 105 -9.14 7.49 -10.90
C THR A 105 -9.43 6.06 -11.27
N GLU A 106 -8.53 5.13 -10.89
CA GLU A 106 -8.68 3.70 -11.19
C GLU A 106 -8.14 2.86 -10.05
N VAL A 107 -8.64 1.64 -9.96
CA VAL A 107 -8.17 0.64 -8.99
C VAL A 107 -7.96 -0.66 -9.74
N ALA A 108 -6.93 -1.41 -9.42
CA ALA A 108 -6.67 -2.67 -10.12
C ALA A 108 -5.96 -3.67 -9.22
N TRP A 109 -6.25 -4.96 -9.45
CA TRP A 109 -5.43 -6.04 -8.94
C TRP A 109 -4.28 -6.26 -9.92
N VAL A 110 -3.06 -6.22 -9.43
CA VAL A 110 -1.86 -6.38 -10.26
C VAL A 110 -1.06 -7.56 -9.74
N PRO A 111 -0.64 -8.49 -10.63
CA PRO A 111 0.21 -9.60 -10.20
C PRO A 111 1.44 -9.08 -9.46
N LEU A 112 1.82 -9.74 -8.37
CA LEU A 112 2.94 -9.27 -7.55
C LEU A 112 4.21 -9.10 -8.37
N GLY A 113 4.47 -10.01 -9.29
CA GLY A 113 5.67 -9.93 -10.14
C GLY A 113 5.67 -8.77 -11.11
N GLU A 114 4.53 -8.13 -11.33
CA GLU A 114 4.42 -7.00 -12.26
C GLU A 114 4.45 -5.65 -11.56
N LEU A 115 4.38 -5.62 -10.24
CA LEU A 115 4.34 -4.36 -9.49
C LEU A 115 5.53 -3.47 -9.78
N ASP A 116 6.71 -4.07 -9.96
CA ASP A 116 7.92 -3.29 -10.23
C ASP A 116 7.82 -2.52 -11.54
N GLY A 117 7.07 -3.02 -12.50
CA GLY A 117 6.84 -2.33 -13.77
C GLY A 117 5.64 -1.42 -13.78
N VAL A 118 4.79 -1.49 -12.77
CA VAL A 118 3.53 -0.74 -12.71
C VAL A 118 3.62 0.47 -11.79
N LEU A 119 4.21 0.30 -10.60
CA LEU A 119 4.28 1.38 -9.62
C LEU A 119 5.14 2.53 -10.12
N ALA A 120 4.61 3.74 -9.99
CA ALA A 120 5.25 4.95 -10.52
C ALA A 120 6.45 5.41 -9.70
N TYR A 121 6.48 5.10 -8.40
CA TYR A 121 7.43 5.71 -7.48
C TYR A 121 8.53 4.72 -7.09
N ALA A 122 9.78 5.17 -7.22
CA ALA A 122 10.94 4.31 -6.95
C ALA A 122 10.98 3.77 -5.52
N ASP A 123 10.56 4.60 -4.56
CA ASP A 123 10.57 4.18 -3.16
C ASP A 123 9.57 3.05 -2.92
N GLU A 124 8.40 3.13 -3.55
CA GLU A 124 7.41 2.07 -3.44
C GLU A 124 7.87 0.80 -4.14
N ARG A 125 8.49 0.93 -5.31
CA ARG A 125 9.04 -0.23 -6.02
C ARG A 125 10.07 -0.95 -5.16
N ARG A 126 10.95 -0.19 -4.51
CA ARG A 126 12.00 -0.74 -3.65
C ARG A 126 11.39 -1.47 -2.45
N LEU A 127 10.39 -0.85 -1.83
CA LEU A 127 9.69 -1.42 -0.70
C LEU A 127 9.02 -2.75 -1.06
N VAL A 128 8.33 -2.77 -2.19
CA VAL A 128 7.63 -3.97 -2.66
C VAL A 128 8.62 -5.08 -3.02
N ARG A 129 9.74 -4.75 -3.67
CA ARG A 129 10.76 -5.75 -3.97
C ARG A 129 11.28 -6.39 -2.69
N HIS A 130 11.50 -5.58 -1.66
CA HIS A 130 11.95 -6.07 -0.37
C HIS A 130 10.90 -7.00 0.26
N ALA A 131 9.64 -6.60 0.22
CA ALA A 131 8.55 -7.39 0.77
C ALA A 131 8.41 -8.73 0.04
N ILE A 132 8.45 -8.71 -1.30
CA ILE A 132 8.35 -9.94 -2.10
C ILE A 132 9.53 -10.86 -1.84
N ALA A 133 10.73 -10.31 -1.65
CA ALA A 133 11.90 -11.12 -1.32
C ALA A 133 11.75 -11.83 0.02
N LEU A 134 11.04 -11.24 0.96
CA LEU A 134 10.74 -11.90 2.22
C LEU A 134 9.76 -13.05 2.03
N PHE A 135 8.85 -12.96 1.05
CA PHE A 135 7.94 -14.05 0.73
C PHE A 135 8.67 -15.18 0.02
N GLY A 136 9.65 -14.84 -0.82
CA GLY A 136 10.34 -15.79 -1.68
C GLY A 136 11.54 -16.46 -1.05
N ARG A 137 11.50 -16.82 0.24
CA ARG A 137 12.66 -17.40 0.93
C ARG A 137 12.46 -18.83 1.32
N GLY A 138 12.86 -19.73 0.49
CA GLY A 138 12.85 -21.13 0.81
C GLY A 138 11.49 -21.76 0.78
N PRO A 139 11.34 -22.97 1.25
CA PRO A 139 10.11 -23.72 1.10
C PRO A 139 8.92 -23.12 1.80
N ASP A 140 9.19 -22.38 2.84
CA ASP A 140 8.12 -21.78 3.64
C ASP A 140 7.48 -20.61 2.95
N ASP A 141 8.09 -20.12 1.93
CA ASP A 141 7.54 -19.06 1.15
C ASP A 141 6.26 -19.41 0.54
N LEU A 142 6.21 -20.64 0.13
CA LEU A 142 5.00 -21.16 -0.45
C LEU A 142 3.91 -21.12 0.58
N GLU A 143 4.31 -20.89 1.82
CA GLU A 143 3.41 -20.79 2.92
C GLU A 143 3.18 -19.37 3.30
N PHE A 144 3.09 -18.53 2.33
CA PHE A 144 2.64 -17.19 2.53
C PHE A 144 1.35 -17.22 3.32
N GLY A 145 0.53 -18.25 3.09
CA GLY A 145 -0.66 -18.49 3.87
C GLY A 145 -0.39 -18.73 5.34
N SER A 146 0.76 -19.25 5.69
CA SER A 146 1.09 -19.50 7.09
C SER A 146 1.22 -18.19 7.86
N TRP A 147 1.54 -17.11 7.20
CA TRP A 147 1.56 -15.80 7.83
C TRP A 147 0.18 -15.40 8.30
N THR A 148 -0.82 -15.75 7.50
CA THR A 148 -2.20 -15.44 7.87
C THR A 148 -2.68 -16.35 8.99
N GLU A 149 -2.10 -17.53 9.12
CA GLU A 149 -2.46 -18.46 10.16
C GLU A 149 -1.80 -18.13 11.49
N HIS A 150 -0.60 -17.64 11.42
CA HIS A 150 0.21 -17.38 12.62
C HIS A 150 0.32 -15.92 12.99
N GLY A 151 0.01 -15.06 12.09
CA GLY A 151 0.18 -13.65 12.33
C GLY A 151 -1.07 -12.92 12.46
#